data_c45d10feba37c8d024f5b1f32525f69c
#
_entry.id   c45d10feba37c8d024f5b1f32525f69c
#
_cell.length_a   1.000
_cell.length_b   1.000
_cell.length_c   1.000
_cell.angle_alpha   90.00
_cell.angle_beta   90.00
_cell.angle_gamma   90.00
#
_symmetry.space_group_name_H-M   'P 1'
#
loop_
_entity.id
_entity.type
_entity.pdbx_description
1 polymer ?
#
loop_
_entity_poly.entity_id
_entity_poly.type
_entity_poly.pdbx_seq_one_letter_code
_entity_poly.pdbx_strand_id
1 'polypeptide(L)'
;PPGHEFFEQYSFISSEDLPEFKTLLSRTDKHGFDDMRPEDRAALLSLPFKVVTAQHRLGVVDEALQAKILKARAIFAEKLPEDLKGAVEFFDPERYNAAGSLQDNILFGKLVYGQAEGGKRIGALIADPLDKLGLRGAVLEAGLELPVGVGGARLSTGQRQSIRLARASHQETDMGN
;
A
#
# COMPACT_ATOMS: atom_id res chain seq x y z
N PRO A 1 -7.76 19.06 5.99
CA PRO A 1 -8.93 18.50 6.64
C PRO A 1 -9.17 17.06 6.21
N PRO A 2 -9.89 16.24 7.02
CA PRO A 2 -10.29 14.89 6.64
C PRO A 2 -11.01 14.90 5.29
N GLY A 3 -10.76 13.88 4.46
CA GLY A 3 -11.27 13.81 3.09
C GLY A 3 -10.47 14.60 2.05
N HIS A 4 -9.46 15.33 2.46
CA HIS A 4 -8.52 15.97 1.56
C HIS A 4 -7.43 14.98 1.17
N GLU A 5 -6.97 15.00 -0.10
CA GLU A 5 -5.96 14.08 -0.63
C GLU A 5 -4.70 14.01 0.24
N PHE A 6 -4.20 15.14 0.73
CA PHE A 6 -3.06 15.19 1.65
C PHE A 6 -3.31 14.49 2.99
N PHE A 7 -4.54 14.56 3.51
CA PHE A 7 -4.88 13.85 4.74
C PHE A 7 -4.80 12.34 4.50
N GLU A 8 -5.45 11.84 3.45
CA GLU A 8 -5.45 10.41 3.11
C GLU A 8 -4.04 9.89 2.80
N GLN A 9 -3.19 10.73 2.18
CA GLN A 9 -1.83 10.34 1.83
C GLN A 9 -0.89 10.25 3.05
N TYR A 10 -1.05 11.13 4.05
CA TYR A 10 -0.12 11.24 5.18
C TYR A 10 -0.69 10.80 6.52
N SER A 11 -1.96 10.44 6.59
CA SER A 11 -2.58 9.88 7.79
C SER A 11 -2.53 8.35 7.75
N PHE A 12 -2.27 7.74 8.91
CA PHE A 12 -2.40 6.29 9.09
C PHE A 12 -3.79 5.89 9.63
N ILE A 13 -4.68 6.86 9.81
CA ILE A 13 -6.10 6.69 10.12
C ILE A 13 -6.87 7.27 8.93
N SER A 14 -7.80 6.51 8.36
CA SER A 14 -8.67 7.02 7.29
C SER A 14 -9.60 8.13 7.80
N SER A 15 -10.10 8.98 6.92
CA SER A 15 -11.10 9.98 7.31
C SER A 15 -12.40 9.34 7.79
N GLU A 16 -12.72 8.15 7.32
CA GLU A 16 -13.90 7.38 7.72
C GLU A 16 -13.77 6.85 9.16
N ASP A 17 -12.57 6.37 9.54
CA ASP A 17 -12.30 5.81 10.88
C ASP A 17 -12.06 6.90 11.95
N LEU A 18 -11.73 8.13 11.54
CA LEU A 18 -11.34 9.20 12.43
C LEU A 18 -12.36 9.52 13.54
N PRO A 19 -13.68 9.53 13.30
CA PRO A 19 -14.68 9.76 14.34
C PRO A 19 -14.66 8.68 15.43
N GLU A 20 -14.46 7.41 15.05
CA GLU A 20 -14.36 6.30 15.99
C GLU A 20 -13.14 6.48 16.89
N PHE A 21 -11.96 6.72 16.31
CA PHE A 21 -10.74 6.92 17.11
C PHE A 21 -10.81 8.16 18.00
N LYS A 22 -11.45 9.25 17.58
CA LYS A 22 -11.71 10.41 18.47
C LYS A 22 -12.55 10.03 19.67
N THR A 23 -13.56 9.19 19.46
CA THR A 23 -14.42 8.70 20.54
C THR A 23 -13.64 7.80 21.49
N LEU A 24 -12.79 6.90 20.95
CA LEU A 24 -11.91 6.03 21.75
C LEU A 24 -10.94 6.84 22.62
N LEU A 25 -10.28 7.84 22.05
CA LEU A 25 -9.36 8.73 22.78
C LEU A 25 -10.09 9.48 23.90
N SER A 26 -11.29 10.03 23.60
CA SER A 26 -12.10 10.72 24.61
C SER A 26 -12.53 9.83 25.78
N ARG A 27 -12.75 8.54 25.53
CA ARG A 27 -13.01 7.54 26.61
C ARG A 27 -11.74 7.24 27.40
N THR A 28 -10.59 7.11 26.73
CA THR A 28 -9.29 6.88 27.38
C THR A 28 -8.94 8.02 28.33
N ASP A 29 -9.16 9.28 27.90
CA ASP A 29 -8.91 10.45 28.74
C ASP A 29 -9.77 10.48 29.99
N LYS A 30 -10.99 9.92 29.95
CA LYS A 30 -11.93 9.91 31.09
C LYS A 30 -11.70 8.74 32.06
N HIS A 31 -11.34 7.57 31.57
CA HIS A 31 -11.35 6.31 32.34
C HIS A 31 -9.96 5.69 32.47
N GLY A 32 -8.96 6.18 31.73
CA GLY A 32 -7.66 5.56 31.63
C GLY A 32 -7.63 4.37 30.67
N PHE A 33 -6.42 4.00 30.24
CA PHE A 33 -6.22 2.91 29.27
C PHE A 33 -6.57 1.52 29.86
N ASP A 34 -6.31 1.33 31.13
CA ASP A 34 -6.50 0.03 31.80
C ASP A 34 -7.98 -0.31 32.01
N ASP A 35 -8.84 0.70 32.14
CA ASP A 35 -10.29 0.54 32.33
C ASP A 35 -11.08 0.49 31.00
N MET A 36 -10.37 0.52 29.86
CA MET A 36 -11.00 0.39 28.54
C MET A 36 -11.49 -1.03 28.28
N ARG A 37 -12.54 -1.14 27.49
CA ARG A 37 -13.01 -2.43 26.96
C ARG A 37 -11.90 -3.08 26.13
N PRO A 38 -11.78 -4.43 26.16
CA PRO A 38 -10.73 -5.14 25.42
C PRO A 38 -10.67 -4.80 23.94
N GLU A 39 -11.83 -4.66 23.26
CA GLU A 39 -11.93 -4.30 21.85
C GLU A 39 -11.43 -2.87 21.58
N ASP A 40 -11.77 -1.90 22.42
CA ASP A 40 -11.31 -0.51 22.29
C ASP A 40 -9.79 -0.42 22.48
N ARG A 41 -9.25 -1.15 23.46
CA ARG A 41 -7.82 -1.26 23.70
C ARG A 41 -7.10 -1.88 22.51
N ALA A 42 -7.62 -2.97 21.95
CA ALA A 42 -7.04 -3.62 20.77
C ALA A 42 -7.03 -2.68 19.56
N ALA A 43 -8.10 -1.91 19.34
CA ALA A 43 -8.17 -0.92 18.26
C ALA A 43 -7.10 0.16 18.42
N LEU A 44 -6.91 0.74 19.60
CA LEU A 44 -5.84 1.72 19.85
C LEU A 44 -4.44 1.12 19.69
N LEU A 45 -4.21 -0.10 20.20
CA LEU A 45 -2.93 -0.80 20.06
C LEU A 45 -2.60 -1.16 18.60
N SER A 46 -3.58 -1.25 17.72
CA SER A 46 -3.36 -1.52 16.29
C SER A 46 -2.75 -0.32 15.54
N LEU A 47 -2.95 0.91 16.01
CA LEU A 47 -2.51 2.12 15.33
C LEU A 47 -0.99 2.19 15.09
N PRO A 48 -0.12 1.91 16.08
CA PRO A 48 1.33 1.94 15.89
C PRO A 48 1.82 1.03 14.75
N PHE A 49 1.12 -0.08 14.49
CA PHE A 49 1.48 -1.01 13.40
C PHE A 49 1.17 -0.47 12.01
N LYS A 50 0.36 0.59 11.89
CA LYS A 50 0.08 1.29 10.63
C LYS A 50 1.11 2.38 10.32
N VAL A 51 2.04 2.69 11.23
CA VAL A 51 3.01 3.76 11.06
C VAL A 51 4.06 3.39 10.03
N VAL A 52 4.17 4.20 8.98
CA VAL A 52 5.27 4.16 8.00
C VAL A 52 6.16 5.37 8.29
N THR A 53 7.32 5.13 8.90
CA THR A 53 8.19 6.21 9.44
C THR A 53 8.63 7.22 8.40
N ALA A 54 8.95 6.77 7.19
CA ALA A 54 9.34 7.64 6.08
C ALA A 54 8.20 8.54 5.57
N GLN A 55 6.95 8.11 5.73
CA GLN A 55 5.75 8.84 5.29
C GLN A 55 5.23 9.77 6.39
N HIS A 56 5.00 9.20 7.59
CA HIS A 56 4.29 9.90 8.66
C HIS A 56 5.17 10.84 9.47
N ARG A 57 6.50 10.66 9.43
CA ARG A 57 7.52 11.54 10.04
C ARG A 57 7.27 11.92 11.50
N LEU A 58 6.74 10.99 12.28
CA LEU A 58 6.38 11.21 13.69
C LEU A 58 7.59 11.24 14.64
N GLY A 59 8.77 10.83 14.18
CA GLY A 59 9.97 10.78 15.00
C GLY A 59 9.95 9.75 16.15
N VAL A 60 8.94 8.87 16.19
CA VAL A 60 8.73 7.92 17.29
C VAL A 60 9.54 6.64 17.17
N VAL A 61 10.15 6.39 16.02
CA VAL A 61 10.94 5.18 15.73
C VAL A 61 12.42 5.57 15.58
N ASP A 62 13.15 5.54 16.66
CA ASP A 62 14.60 5.74 16.71
C ASP A 62 15.37 4.45 16.34
N GLU A 63 16.69 4.51 16.27
CA GLU A 63 17.55 3.37 15.94
C GLU A 63 17.41 2.23 16.97
N ALA A 64 17.25 2.55 18.24
CA ALA A 64 17.10 1.55 19.30
C ALA A 64 15.77 0.78 19.15
N LEU A 65 14.68 1.47 18.83
CA LEU A 65 13.39 0.85 18.55
C LEU A 65 13.44 0.05 17.25
N GLN A 66 14.10 0.54 16.20
CA GLN A 66 14.30 -0.21 14.95
C GLN A 66 15.01 -1.55 15.23
N ALA A 67 16.09 -1.54 16.02
CA ALA A 67 16.79 -2.77 16.39
C ALA A 67 15.90 -3.77 17.15
N LYS A 68 15.02 -3.27 18.03
CA LYS A 68 14.04 -4.13 18.75
C LYS A 68 12.99 -4.70 17.78
N ILE A 69 12.50 -3.91 16.82
CA ILE A 69 11.54 -4.37 15.81
C ILE A 69 12.17 -5.45 14.92
N LEU A 70 13.45 -5.32 14.54
CA LEU A 70 14.17 -6.36 13.79
C LEU A 70 14.31 -7.67 14.58
N LYS A 71 14.56 -7.59 15.89
CA LYS A 71 14.54 -8.78 16.77
C LYS A 71 13.15 -9.40 16.85
N ALA A 72 12.11 -8.58 17.00
CA ALA A 72 10.72 -9.05 16.99
C ALA A 72 10.35 -9.75 15.69
N ARG A 73 10.83 -9.25 14.53
CA ARG A 73 10.65 -9.90 13.21
C ARG A 73 11.24 -11.32 13.21
N ALA A 74 12.45 -11.50 13.71
CA ALA A 74 13.11 -12.80 13.75
C ALA A 74 12.33 -13.78 14.66
N ILE A 75 11.94 -13.33 15.86
CA ILE A 75 11.14 -14.13 16.81
C ILE A 75 9.77 -14.50 16.18
N PHE A 76 9.13 -13.56 15.51
CA PHE A 76 7.85 -13.81 14.84
C PHE A 76 7.97 -14.89 13.77
N ALA A 77 8.99 -14.78 12.90
CA ALA A 77 9.23 -15.76 11.84
C ALA A 77 9.50 -17.17 12.39
N GLU A 78 10.27 -17.25 13.48
CA GLU A 78 10.58 -18.52 14.15
C GLU A 78 9.37 -19.15 14.85
N LYS A 79 8.53 -18.31 15.47
CA LYS A 79 7.38 -18.76 16.28
C LYS A 79 6.05 -18.80 15.54
N LEU A 80 6.04 -18.52 14.23
CA LEU A 80 4.81 -18.56 13.44
C LEU A 80 4.24 -19.99 13.43
N PRO A 81 3.00 -20.20 13.92
CA PRO A 81 2.37 -21.51 13.95
C PRO A 81 2.25 -22.14 12.55
N GLU A 82 2.32 -23.45 12.46
CA GLU A 82 2.28 -24.19 11.18
C GLU A 82 1.01 -23.87 10.36
N ASP A 83 -0.14 -23.79 11.02
CA ASP A 83 -1.43 -23.46 10.40
C ASP A 83 -1.50 -22.01 9.87
N LEU A 84 -0.62 -21.11 10.31
CA LEU A 84 -0.52 -19.73 9.87
C LEU A 84 0.65 -19.46 8.91
N LYS A 85 1.52 -20.42 8.66
CA LYS A 85 2.65 -20.23 7.73
C LYS A 85 2.22 -19.84 6.33
N GLY A 86 1.08 -20.33 5.85
CA GLY A 86 0.50 -19.94 4.56
C GLY A 86 -0.18 -18.58 4.54
N ALA A 87 -0.40 -17.94 5.71
CA ALA A 87 -1.02 -16.62 5.82
C ALA A 87 -0.03 -15.46 5.70
N VAL A 88 1.28 -15.74 5.77
CA VAL A 88 2.34 -14.74 5.68
C VAL A 88 3.36 -15.14 4.63
N GLU A 89 3.55 -14.31 3.63
CA GLU A 89 4.59 -14.49 2.64
C GLU A 89 5.75 -13.54 2.96
N PHE A 90 6.89 -14.13 3.36
CA PHE A 90 8.10 -13.37 3.65
C PHE A 90 8.84 -13.02 2.35
N PHE A 91 9.46 -11.85 2.30
CA PHE A 91 10.34 -11.51 1.19
C PHE A 91 11.58 -12.44 1.17
N ASP A 92 11.80 -13.05 0.02
CA ASP A 92 12.93 -13.93 -0.29
C ASP A 92 13.44 -13.53 -1.69
N PRO A 93 14.73 -13.17 -1.86
CA PRO A 93 15.25 -12.71 -3.15
C PRO A 93 15.20 -13.78 -4.25
N GLU A 94 15.16 -15.06 -3.88
CA GLU A 94 15.11 -16.19 -4.81
C GLU A 94 13.69 -16.62 -5.18
N ARG A 95 12.67 -15.95 -4.62
CA ARG A 95 11.27 -16.33 -4.83
C ARG A 95 10.40 -15.13 -5.21
N TYR A 96 9.47 -15.36 -6.14
CA TYR A 96 8.42 -14.39 -6.43
C TYR A 96 7.47 -14.27 -5.23
N ASN A 97 7.20 -13.04 -4.78
CA ASN A 97 6.28 -12.78 -3.69
C ASN A 97 4.87 -12.48 -4.26
N ALA A 98 3.96 -13.45 -4.13
CA ALA A 98 2.59 -13.33 -4.64
C ALA A 98 1.76 -12.27 -3.87
N ALA A 99 2.14 -11.90 -2.65
CA ALA A 99 1.51 -10.85 -1.87
C ALA A 99 1.99 -9.44 -2.24
N GLY A 100 3.06 -9.33 -3.05
CA GLY A 100 3.59 -8.07 -3.56
C GLY A 100 3.10 -7.73 -4.96
N SER A 101 3.10 -6.44 -5.32
CA SER A 101 2.85 -6.02 -6.71
C SER A 101 3.98 -6.49 -7.65
N LEU A 102 3.73 -6.48 -8.98
CA LEU A 102 4.77 -6.71 -9.97
C LEU A 102 5.95 -5.76 -9.77
N GLN A 103 5.69 -4.48 -9.50
CA GLN A 103 6.72 -3.49 -9.23
C GLN A 103 7.52 -3.83 -7.96
N ASP A 104 6.88 -4.26 -6.88
CA ASP A 104 7.55 -4.66 -5.64
C ASP A 104 8.48 -5.86 -5.86
N ASN A 105 8.06 -6.82 -6.70
CA ASN A 105 8.87 -7.98 -7.08
C ASN A 105 10.07 -7.59 -7.94
N ILE A 106 9.91 -6.66 -8.89
CA ILE A 106 11.02 -6.19 -9.73
C ILE A 106 12.03 -5.37 -8.91
N LEU A 107 11.55 -4.47 -8.06
CA LEU A 107 12.39 -3.62 -7.22
C LEU A 107 12.96 -4.37 -6.02
N PHE A 108 12.30 -5.42 -5.61
CA PHE A 108 12.53 -6.10 -4.32
C PHE A 108 12.59 -5.09 -3.16
N GLY A 109 11.66 -4.11 -3.19
CA GLY A 109 11.62 -3.00 -2.24
C GLY A 109 10.46 -2.06 -2.47
N LYS A 110 10.44 -0.97 -1.72
CA LYS A 110 9.44 0.10 -1.83
C LYS A 110 10.06 1.41 -2.26
N LEU A 111 9.31 2.18 -3.04
CA LEU A 111 9.71 3.55 -3.38
C LEU A 111 9.77 4.41 -2.12
N VAL A 112 10.83 5.22 -2.00
CA VAL A 112 10.99 6.14 -0.87
C VAL A 112 10.03 7.31 -1.01
N TYR A 113 9.31 7.63 0.04
CA TYR A 113 8.41 8.79 0.09
C TYR A 113 9.16 10.11 -0.04
N GLY A 114 8.52 11.10 -0.69
CA GLY A 114 9.07 12.44 -0.83
C GLY A 114 10.06 12.66 -1.97
N GLN A 115 10.26 11.65 -2.84
CA GLN A 115 11.01 11.79 -4.09
C GLN A 115 10.05 12.18 -5.22
N ALA A 116 9.94 13.47 -5.52
CA ALA A 116 8.92 14.03 -6.42
C ALA A 116 8.84 13.34 -7.79
N GLU A 117 9.97 13.02 -8.42
CA GLU A 117 10.03 12.35 -9.73
C GLU A 117 10.43 10.86 -9.62
N GLY A 118 10.59 10.34 -8.39
CA GLY A 118 11.12 9.00 -8.13
C GLY A 118 10.30 7.91 -8.82
N GLY A 119 8.97 7.92 -8.65
CA GLY A 119 8.08 6.93 -9.26
C GLY A 119 8.15 6.91 -10.78
N LYS A 120 8.15 8.09 -11.42
CA LYS A 120 8.23 8.22 -12.87
C LYS A 120 9.58 7.72 -13.42
N ARG A 121 10.67 8.11 -12.78
CA ARG A 121 12.02 7.70 -13.20
C ARG A 121 12.25 6.20 -12.99
N ILE A 122 11.82 5.64 -11.86
CA ILE A 122 11.90 4.21 -11.60
C ILE A 122 11.01 3.44 -12.58
N GLY A 123 9.79 3.89 -12.86
CA GLY A 123 8.93 3.27 -13.87
C GLY A 123 9.58 3.22 -15.26
N ALA A 124 10.27 4.28 -15.67
CA ALA A 124 11.03 4.30 -16.92
C ALA A 124 12.21 3.32 -16.90
N LEU A 125 12.91 3.19 -15.76
CA LEU A 125 14.01 2.23 -15.61
C LEU A 125 13.54 0.77 -15.62
N ILE A 126 12.35 0.47 -15.10
CA ILE A 126 11.75 -0.87 -15.13
C ILE A 126 11.41 -1.29 -16.58
N ALA A 127 11.06 -0.34 -17.44
CA ALA A 127 10.69 -0.64 -18.81
C ALA A 127 11.83 -1.33 -19.61
N ASP A 128 13.08 -0.91 -19.41
CA ASP A 128 14.25 -1.46 -20.13
C ASP A 128 14.46 -2.98 -19.88
N PRO A 129 14.55 -3.48 -18.63
CA PRO A 129 14.63 -4.93 -18.40
C PRO A 129 13.38 -5.70 -18.88
N LEU A 130 12.19 -5.12 -18.80
CA LEU A 130 10.98 -5.77 -19.32
C LEU A 130 11.04 -5.95 -20.84
N ASP A 131 11.57 -4.97 -21.56
CA ASP A 131 11.79 -5.06 -23.00
C ASP A 131 12.86 -6.08 -23.36
N LYS A 132 14.02 -6.06 -22.68
CA LYS A 132 15.12 -6.99 -22.88
C LYS A 132 14.74 -8.45 -22.64
N LEU A 133 13.83 -8.68 -21.71
CA LEU A 133 13.32 -10.02 -21.37
C LEU A 133 12.06 -10.41 -22.16
N GLY A 134 11.54 -9.53 -23.02
CA GLY A 134 10.31 -9.77 -23.77
C GLY A 134 9.04 -9.83 -22.91
N LEU A 135 9.06 -9.27 -21.68
CA LEU A 135 7.99 -9.35 -20.71
C LEU A 135 6.94 -8.25 -20.84
N ARG A 136 7.20 -7.20 -21.63
CA ARG A 136 6.28 -6.05 -21.75
C ARG A 136 4.86 -6.47 -22.13
N GLY A 137 4.71 -7.37 -23.12
CA GLY A 137 3.41 -7.87 -23.56
C GLY A 137 2.65 -8.56 -22.41
N ALA A 138 3.29 -9.50 -21.74
CA ALA A 138 2.69 -10.24 -20.62
C ALA A 138 2.30 -9.32 -19.45
N VAL A 139 3.12 -8.31 -19.13
CA VAL A 139 2.81 -7.34 -18.06
C VAL A 139 1.62 -6.46 -18.43
N LEU A 140 1.52 -6.02 -19.69
CA LEU A 140 0.38 -5.25 -20.19
C LEU A 140 -0.90 -6.09 -20.17
N GLU A 141 -0.83 -7.32 -20.63
CA GLU A 141 -1.96 -8.26 -20.65
C GLU A 141 -2.47 -8.52 -19.21
N ALA A 142 -1.57 -8.81 -18.27
CA ALA A 142 -1.93 -8.94 -16.86
C ALA A 142 -2.59 -7.67 -16.29
N GLY A 143 -2.16 -6.48 -16.75
CA GLY A 143 -2.78 -5.21 -16.38
C GLY A 143 -4.20 -5.04 -16.95
N LEU A 144 -4.46 -5.55 -18.15
CA LEU A 144 -5.79 -5.51 -18.79
C LEU A 144 -6.80 -6.46 -18.13
N GLU A 145 -6.33 -7.58 -17.58
CA GLU A 145 -7.16 -8.53 -16.82
C GLU A 145 -7.58 -8.00 -15.44
N LEU A 146 -6.99 -6.89 -14.96
CA LEU A 146 -7.29 -6.35 -13.64
C LEU A 146 -8.74 -5.81 -13.59
N PRO A 147 -9.60 -6.31 -12.68
CA PRO A 147 -10.97 -5.83 -12.56
C PRO A 147 -11.00 -4.39 -12.03
N VAL A 148 -11.41 -3.45 -12.87
CA VAL A 148 -11.46 -2.00 -12.56
C VAL A 148 -12.74 -1.59 -11.81
N GLY A 149 -13.62 -2.54 -11.51
CA GLY A 149 -14.90 -2.29 -10.85
C GLY A 149 -15.97 -1.70 -11.77
N VAL A 150 -17.21 -1.67 -11.31
CA VAL A 150 -18.35 -1.13 -12.07
C VAL A 150 -18.11 0.34 -12.38
N GLY A 151 -18.21 0.72 -13.66
CA GLY A 151 -17.95 2.10 -14.12
C GLY A 151 -16.51 2.59 -13.90
N GLY A 152 -15.55 1.68 -13.65
CA GLY A 152 -14.16 2.06 -13.36
C GLY A 152 -13.96 2.63 -11.95
N ALA A 153 -14.76 2.19 -10.98
CA ALA A 153 -14.71 2.72 -9.60
C ALA A 153 -13.34 2.61 -8.93
N ARG A 154 -12.52 1.64 -9.33
CA ARG A 154 -11.15 1.43 -8.81
C ARG A 154 -10.09 2.26 -9.53
N LEU A 155 -10.46 2.99 -10.58
CA LEU A 155 -9.54 3.84 -11.34
C LEU A 155 -9.58 5.27 -10.82
N SER A 156 -8.44 5.96 -10.84
CA SER A 156 -8.38 7.41 -10.64
C SER A 156 -9.13 8.17 -11.74
N THR A 157 -9.48 9.42 -11.48
CA THR A 157 -10.16 10.28 -12.47
C THR A 157 -9.34 10.40 -13.77
N GLY A 158 -8.01 10.58 -13.67
CA GLY A 158 -7.11 10.65 -14.83
C GLY A 158 -7.09 9.35 -15.63
N GLN A 159 -7.02 8.18 -14.96
CA GLN A 159 -7.06 6.88 -15.63
C GLN A 159 -8.39 6.66 -16.37
N ARG A 160 -9.53 7.02 -15.73
CA ARG A 160 -10.85 6.95 -16.40
C ARG A 160 -10.92 7.84 -17.64
N GLN A 161 -10.37 9.06 -17.57
CA GLN A 161 -10.32 9.96 -18.71
C GLN A 161 -9.45 9.40 -19.86
N SER A 162 -8.27 8.86 -19.54
CA SER A 162 -7.37 8.26 -20.52
C SER A 162 -8.03 7.08 -21.26
N ILE A 163 -8.74 6.21 -20.52
CA ILE A 163 -9.47 5.10 -21.14
C ILE A 163 -10.62 5.58 -22.02
N ARG A 164 -11.35 6.64 -21.59
CA ARG A 164 -12.42 7.23 -22.43
C ARG A 164 -11.87 7.81 -23.73
N LEU A 165 -10.75 8.52 -23.69
CA LEU A 165 -10.08 9.06 -24.87
C LEU A 165 -9.60 7.95 -25.80
N ALA A 166 -8.96 6.90 -25.26
CA ALA A 166 -8.51 5.76 -26.05
C ALA A 166 -9.67 5.04 -26.76
N ARG A 167 -10.82 4.88 -26.09
CA ARG A 167 -12.03 4.30 -26.70
C ARG A 167 -12.62 5.19 -27.79
N ALA A 168 -12.67 6.50 -27.58
CA ALA A 168 -13.17 7.44 -28.57
C ALA A 168 -12.32 7.44 -29.88
N SER A 169 -10.97 7.46 -29.72
CA SER A 169 -10.06 7.41 -30.88
C SER A 169 -10.14 6.09 -31.64
N HIS A 170 -10.44 4.97 -30.95
CA HIS A 170 -10.60 3.67 -31.63
C HIS A 170 -11.90 3.57 -32.42
N GLN A 171 -13.00 4.19 -31.94
CA GLN A 171 -14.26 4.24 -32.65
C GLN A 171 -14.20 5.09 -33.92
N GLU A 172 -13.42 6.19 -33.97
CA GLU A 172 -13.24 7.01 -35.18
C GLU A 172 -12.46 6.27 -36.27
N THR A 173 -11.53 5.37 -35.87
CA THR A 173 -10.75 4.57 -36.83
C THR A 173 -11.57 3.47 -37.48
N ASP A 174 -12.59 2.95 -36.78
CA ASP A 174 -13.43 1.85 -37.29
C ASP A 174 -14.59 2.34 -38.18
N MET A 175 -14.94 3.64 -38.12
CA MET A 175 -15.97 4.25 -38.99
C MET A 175 -15.42 4.86 -40.30
N GLY A 176 -14.11 4.78 -40.50
CA GLY A 176 -13.41 5.35 -41.68
C GLY A 176 -12.95 4.32 -42.72
N ASN A 177 -13.40 3.06 -42.66
CA ASN A 177 -13.00 2.01 -43.59
C ASN A 177 -14.21 1.44 -44.35
#